data_260e4d94a5585ca7a57e1525ceb99b4f
#
_entry.id   260e4d94a5585ca7a57e1525ceb99b4f
#
_cell.length_a   1.000
_cell.length_b   1.000
_cell.length_c   1.000
_cell.angle_alpha   90.00
_cell.angle_beta   90.00
_cell.angle_gamma   90.00
#
_symmetry.space_group_name_H-M   'P 1'
#
loop_
_entity.id
_entity.type
_entity.pdbx_description
1 polymer ?
#
loop_
_entity_poly.entity_id
_entity_poly.type
_entity_poly.pdbx_seq_one_letter_code
_entity_poly.pdbx_strand_id
1 'polypeptide(L)'
;MVIFWKIIGMDCAAAKPVSCSVKRNHDVKYVSTVYDFVTRGLFVLARAQVDYFFDKNGKMTVSASLKKVCPLTDQLPRFGVHAELKSEFENVEYYGRGPLENYSDFKEHSPVGIYKTTVTNMAHKYIKPQDSGNRGEVRYSVVTNQNGAGLRFNALEKYINFNANHFTLEQLKKAGHIEDLPDCDTTFTAIDGFVRGTGSGSCGPIPSREHLISFGYFKPLCFSFEVEPVEDQDKE
;
A
#
# COMPACT_ATOMS: atom_id res chain seq x y z
N MET A 1 -19.90 9.28 4.34
CA MET A 1 -19.09 8.03 4.43
C MET A 1 -18.06 8.08 5.55
N VAL A 2 -17.20 9.10 5.65
CA VAL A 2 -16.19 9.22 6.72
C VAL A 2 -16.80 9.16 8.12
N ILE A 3 -17.94 9.85 8.34
CA ILE A 3 -18.66 9.83 9.63
C ILE A 3 -19.13 8.40 9.96
N PHE A 4 -19.67 7.68 9.00
CA PHE A 4 -20.11 6.30 9.17
C PHE A 4 -18.93 5.39 9.53
N TRP A 5 -17.78 5.51 8.86
CA TRP A 5 -16.59 4.76 9.18
C TRP A 5 -16.06 5.02 10.59
N LYS A 6 -16.14 6.27 11.06
CA LYS A 6 -15.82 6.60 12.47
C LYS A 6 -16.81 5.97 13.46
N ILE A 7 -18.10 5.93 13.14
CA ILE A 7 -19.12 5.31 14.00
C ILE A 7 -18.83 3.81 14.16
N ILE A 8 -18.53 3.10 13.08
CA ILE A 8 -18.20 1.67 13.12
C ILE A 8 -16.76 1.39 13.56
N GLY A 9 -15.94 2.44 13.77
CA GLY A 9 -14.57 2.32 14.23
C GLY A 9 -13.57 1.80 13.19
N MET A 10 -13.85 2.00 11.90
CA MET A 10 -12.93 1.61 10.83
C MET A 10 -11.62 2.43 10.88
N ASP A 11 -11.70 3.67 11.35
CA ASP A 11 -10.57 4.57 11.50
C ASP A 11 -9.61 4.18 12.66
N CYS A 12 -10.03 3.26 13.51
CA CYS A 12 -9.23 2.68 14.58
C CYS A 12 -9.14 1.15 14.51
N ALA A 13 -9.44 0.58 13.35
CA ALA A 13 -9.29 -0.85 13.13
C ALA A 13 -7.80 -1.24 13.14
N ALA A 14 -7.47 -2.26 13.91
CA ALA A 14 -6.11 -2.78 14.02
C ALA A 14 -6.04 -4.22 13.50
N ALA A 15 -4.95 -4.55 12.82
CA ALA A 15 -4.66 -5.92 12.42
C ALA A 15 -4.20 -6.72 13.64
N LYS A 16 -4.92 -7.78 13.99
CA LYS A 16 -4.55 -8.73 15.03
C LYS A 16 -4.15 -10.04 14.41
N PRO A 17 -2.96 -10.59 14.71
CA PRO A 17 -2.53 -11.87 14.19
C PRO A 17 -3.43 -12.98 14.74
N VAL A 18 -3.86 -13.88 13.86
CA VAL A 18 -4.67 -15.07 14.19
C VAL A 18 -3.82 -16.31 14.11
N SER A 19 -3.05 -16.47 13.04
CA SER A 19 -2.16 -17.61 12.85
C SER A 19 -0.97 -17.25 11.94
N CYS A 20 0.11 -17.99 12.15
CA CYS A 20 1.26 -17.98 11.25
C CYS A 20 1.71 -19.45 11.08
N SER A 21 1.90 -19.87 9.84
CA SER A 21 2.42 -21.19 9.51
C SER A 21 3.62 -21.06 8.57
N VAL A 22 4.62 -21.90 8.82
CA VAL A 22 5.84 -21.93 8.00
C VAL A 22 6.00 -23.35 7.47
N LYS A 23 6.13 -23.47 6.15
CA LYS A 23 6.47 -24.72 5.47
C LYS A 23 7.80 -24.55 4.76
N ARG A 24 8.65 -25.56 4.83
CA ARG A 24 9.93 -25.59 4.15
C ARG A 24 10.00 -26.85 3.28
N ASN A 25 10.31 -26.67 2.03
CA ASN A 25 10.72 -27.73 1.12
C ASN A 25 12.10 -27.35 0.57
N HIS A 26 12.88 -28.28 0.04
CA HIS A 26 14.31 -28.12 -0.27
C HIS A 26 14.71 -26.75 -0.85
N ASP A 27 13.91 -26.18 -1.77
CA ASP A 27 14.22 -24.93 -2.48
C ASP A 27 13.23 -23.79 -2.25
N VAL A 28 12.11 -24.03 -1.55
CA VAL A 28 11.06 -23.03 -1.35
C VAL A 28 10.68 -22.93 0.11
N LYS A 29 10.64 -21.71 0.63
CA LYS A 29 10.06 -21.40 1.94
C LYS A 29 8.72 -20.74 1.73
N TYR A 30 7.71 -21.23 2.41
CA TYR A 30 6.36 -20.69 2.38
C TYR A 30 5.96 -20.26 3.78
N VAL A 31 5.50 -19.01 3.89
CA VAL A 31 4.94 -18.46 5.13
C VAL A 31 3.53 -18.00 4.84
N SER A 32 2.57 -18.46 5.64
CA SER A 32 1.18 -18.02 5.56
C SER A 32 0.78 -17.37 6.88
N THR A 33 0.25 -16.17 6.79
CA THR A 33 -0.21 -15.40 7.96
C THR A 33 -1.68 -15.04 7.79
N VAL A 34 -2.42 -15.09 8.89
CA VAL A 34 -3.82 -14.68 8.94
C VAL A 34 -3.99 -13.59 9.99
N TYR A 35 -4.68 -12.52 9.60
CA TYR A 35 -4.96 -11.36 10.45
C TYR A 35 -6.45 -11.07 10.47
N ASP A 36 -6.97 -10.72 11.64
CA ASP A 36 -8.29 -10.13 11.81
C ASP A 36 -8.17 -8.61 11.97
N PHE A 37 -8.87 -7.86 11.14
CA PHE A 37 -9.03 -6.42 11.34
C PHE A 37 -10.14 -6.18 12.35
N VAL A 38 -9.73 -5.80 13.56
CA VAL A 38 -10.62 -5.66 14.72
C VAL A 38 -10.83 -4.19 15.02
N THR A 39 -12.08 -3.78 15.09
CA THR A 39 -12.46 -2.43 15.49
C THR A 39 -12.80 -2.36 16.97
N ARG A 40 -12.32 -1.31 17.67
CA ARG A 40 -12.59 -1.05 19.10
C ARG A 40 -12.34 -2.27 20.01
N GLY A 41 -11.49 -3.21 19.57
CA GLY A 41 -11.19 -4.44 20.28
C GLY A 41 -12.32 -5.49 20.33
N LEU A 42 -13.47 -5.24 19.69
CA LEU A 42 -14.69 -6.05 19.83
C LEU A 42 -15.13 -6.76 18.55
N PHE A 43 -15.11 -6.06 17.40
CA PHE A 43 -15.71 -6.60 16.18
C PHE A 43 -14.65 -6.87 15.11
N VAL A 44 -14.68 -8.07 14.53
CA VAL A 44 -13.87 -8.40 13.36
C VAL A 44 -14.59 -7.88 12.12
N LEU A 45 -14.03 -6.87 11.46
CA LEU A 45 -14.56 -6.30 10.22
C LEU A 45 -14.25 -7.18 9.02
N ALA A 46 -13.02 -7.60 8.94
CA ALA A 46 -12.48 -8.36 7.81
C ALA A 46 -11.37 -9.31 8.28
N ARG A 47 -11.11 -10.33 7.49
CA ARG A 47 -9.97 -11.25 7.67
C ARG A 47 -9.09 -11.21 6.44
N ALA A 48 -7.81 -10.94 6.65
CA ALA A 48 -6.78 -11.03 5.63
C ALA A 48 -5.97 -12.30 5.79
N GLN A 49 -5.57 -12.86 4.66
CA GLN A 49 -4.51 -13.86 4.59
C GLN A 49 -3.43 -13.33 3.68
N VAL A 50 -2.18 -13.42 4.11
CA VAL A 50 -1.00 -13.05 3.32
C VAL A 50 -0.06 -14.23 3.28
N ASP A 51 0.27 -14.64 2.07
CA ASP A 51 1.12 -15.77 1.76
C ASP A 51 2.41 -15.26 1.11
N TYR A 52 3.55 -15.72 1.63
CA TYR A 52 4.88 -15.37 1.17
C TYR A 52 5.59 -16.62 0.67
N PHE A 53 6.04 -16.58 -0.59
CA PHE A 53 6.81 -17.64 -1.22
C PHE A 53 8.21 -17.12 -1.52
N PHE A 54 9.22 -17.73 -0.93
CA PHE A 54 10.62 -17.38 -1.14
C PHE A 54 11.28 -18.43 -2.04
N ASP A 55 11.87 -18.00 -3.12
CA ASP A 55 12.69 -18.85 -3.97
C ASP A 55 14.16 -18.89 -3.52
N LYS A 56 14.95 -19.71 -4.19
CA LYS A 56 16.40 -19.87 -3.90
C LYS A 56 17.23 -18.64 -4.26
N ASN A 57 16.73 -17.73 -5.09
CA ASN A 57 17.43 -16.53 -5.55
C ASN A 57 17.11 -15.31 -4.67
N GLY A 58 16.38 -15.49 -3.56
CA GLY A 58 15.97 -14.39 -2.68
C GLY A 58 14.76 -13.61 -3.16
N LYS A 59 14.14 -14.02 -4.27
CA LYS A 59 12.90 -13.46 -4.76
C LYS A 59 11.73 -13.92 -3.88
N MET A 60 10.82 -13.00 -3.57
CA MET A 60 9.63 -13.28 -2.75
C MET A 60 8.35 -12.92 -3.52
N THR A 61 7.47 -13.90 -3.69
CA THR A 61 6.12 -13.65 -4.16
C THR A 61 5.19 -13.44 -2.96
N VAL A 62 4.44 -12.35 -2.96
CA VAL A 62 3.45 -12.01 -1.95
C VAL A 62 2.05 -12.11 -2.56
N SER A 63 1.18 -12.92 -1.96
CA SER A 63 -0.23 -13.02 -2.32
C SER A 63 -1.09 -12.64 -1.14
N ALA A 64 -1.93 -11.64 -1.31
CA ALA A 64 -2.80 -11.14 -0.25
C ALA A 64 -4.27 -11.29 -0.64
N SER A 65 -5.06 -11.74 0.32
CA SER A 65 -6.51 -11.82 0.18
C SER A 65 -7.21 -11.19 1.38
N LEU A 66 -8.34 -10.54 1.14
CA LEU A 66 -9.17 -9.94 2.18
C LEU A 66 -10.62 -10.31 1.96
N LYS A 67 -11.25 -10.85 2.99
CA LYS A 67 -12.68 -11.17 2.96
C LYS A 67 -13.43 -10.50 4.10
N LYS A 68 -14.69 -10.17 3.83
CA LYS A 68 -15.61 -9.61 4.80
C LYS A 68 -15.96 -10.64 5.87
N VAL A 69 -16.04 -10.20 7.14
CA VAL A 69 -16.46 -11.03 8.26
C VAL A 69 -17.77 -10.50 8.86
N CYS A 70 -17.94 -9.18 8.93
CA CYS A 70 -19.13 -8.60 9.54
C CYS A 70 -19.88 -7.67 8.56
N PRO A 71 -21.21 -7.45 8.74
CA PRO A 71 -22.02 -6.70 7.79
C PRO A 71 -21.89 -5.18 7.89
N LEU A 72 -21.04 -4.65 8.77
CA LEU A 72 -20.98 -3.21 9.07
C LEU A 72 -20.58 -2.35 7.88
N THR A 73 -19.75 -2.85 6.96
CA THR A 73 -19.37 -2.11 5.77
C THR A 73 -19.09 -3.04 4.59
N ASP A 74 -19.42 -2.56 3.38
CA ASP A 74 -19.09 -3.22 2.12
C ASP A 74 -17.95 -2.53 1.38
N GLN A 75 -17.37 -1.46 1.94
CA GLN A 75 -16.41 -0.61 1.26
C GLN A 75 -15.18 -0.38 2.12
N LEU A 76 -14.04 -0.26 1.44
CA LEU A 76 -12.73 0.00 2.03
C LEU A 76 -12.11 1.26 1.43
N PRO A 77 -11.22 1.96 2.16
CA PRO A 77 -10.39 3.02 1.61
C PRO A 77 -9.26 2.47 0.75
N ARG A 78 -8.58 1.42 1.20
CA ARG A 78 -7.48 0.73 0.50
C ARG A 78 -7.27 -0.68 1.02
N PHE A 79 -6.60 -1.51 0.24
CA PHE A 79 -6.11 -2.82 0.64
C PHE A 79 -4.76 -3.10 -0.01
N GLY A 80 -3.73 -3.23 0.81
CA GLY A 80 -2.35 -3.43 0.39
C GLY A 80 -1.45 -3.99 1.48
N VAL A 81 -0.17 -4.11 1.14
CA VAL A 81 0.93 -4.51 2.03
C VAL A 81 1.92 -3.35 2.13
N HIS A 82 2.37 -3.07 3.32
CA HIS A 82 3.37 -2.04 3.59
C HIS A 82 4.70 -2.68 3.95
N ALA A 83 5.79 -2.05 3.51
CA ALA A 83 7.14 -2.38 3.94
C ALA A 83 7.84 -1.13 4.47
N GLU A 84 8.65 -1.31 5.51
CA GLU A 84 9.46 -0.27 6.12
C GLU A 84 10.92 -0.49 5.71
N LEU A 85 11.53 0.54 5.17
CA LEU A 85 12.93 0.60 4.78
C LEU A 85 13.61 1.72 5.58
N LYS A 86 14.93 1.71 5.65
CA LYS A 86 15.67 2.85 6.19
C LYS A 86 15.47 4.08 5.31
N SER A 87 15.57 5.29 5.86
CA SER A 87 15.39 6.55 5.10
C SER A 87 16.39 6.75 3.96
N GLU A 88 17.55 6.08 4.01
CA GLU A 88 18.53 6.07 2.90
C GLU A 88 17.98 5.52 1.58
N PHE A 89 16.89 4.74 1.63
CA PHE A 89 16.18 4.26 0.45
C PHE A 89 15.24 5.34 -0.09
N GLU A 90 15.83 6.30 -0.77
CA GLU A 90 15.21 7.55 -1.20
C GLU A 90 14.92 7.59 -2.71
N ASN A 91 15.70 6.88 -3.55
CA ASN A 91 15.54 6.92 -4.99
C ASN A 91 14.40 5.99 -5.43
N VAL A 92 13.52 6.50 -6.28
CA VAL A 92 12.37 5.75 -6.80
C VAL A 92 12.36 5.79 -8.33
N GLU A 93 12.25 4.61 -8.94
CA GLU A 93 11.88 4.45 -10.35
C GLU A 93 10.60 3.63 -10.42
N TYR A 94 9.66 3.98 -11.31
CA TYR A 94 8.46 3.17 -11.52
C TYR A 94 7.96 3.25 -12.96
N TYR A 95 7.33 2.17 -13.41
CA TYR A 95 6.59 2.11 -14.66
C TYR A 95 5.10 2.07 -14.35
N GLY A 96 4.43 3.19 -14.52
CA GLY A 96 3.03 3.39 -14.18
C GLY A 96 2.53 4.77 -14.62
N ARG A 97 1.41 5.21 -14.02
CA ARG A 97 0.91 6.56 -14.25
C ARG A 97 1.68 7.60 -13.43
N GLY A 98 2.06 8.68 -14.07
CA GLY A 98 2.87 9.75 -13.47
C GLY A 98 2.98 11.00 -14.34
N PRO A 99 3.85 11.97 -13.97
CA PRO A 99 4.70 11.95 -12.78
C PRO A 99 3.98 12.34 -11.48
N LEU A 100 2.77 12.90 -11.57
CA LEU A 100 1.99 13.39 -10.43
C LEU A 100 1.19 12.26 -9.77
N GLU A 101 0.73 12.51 -8.54
CA GLU A 101 -0.19 11.59 -7.86
C GLU A 101 -1.46 11.39 -8.69
N ASN A 102 -1.99 10.19 -8.64
CA ASN A 102 -3.20 9.84 -9.37
C ASN A 102 -3.97 8.73 -8.66
N TYR A 103 -5.28 8.70 -8.90
CA TYR A 103 -6.23 7.75 -8.32
C TYR A 103 -7.18 7.28 -9.42
N SER A 104 -7.97 6.25 -9.18
CA SER A 104 -8.82 5.65 -10.22
C SER A 104 -9.78 6.64 -10.89
N ASP A 105 -10.26 7.65 -10.15
CA ASP A 105 -11.15 8.72 -10.61
C ASP A 105 -10.42 10.05 -10.89
N PHE A 106 -9.11 10.08 -10.74
CA PHE A 106 -8.27 11.26 -10.96
C PHE A 106 -6.92 10.84 -11.56
N LYS A 107 -6.88 10.50 -12.85
CA LYS A 107 -5.70 9.93 -13.51
C LYS A 107 -5.44 10.41 -14.94
N GLU A 108 -6.36 11.13 -15.56
CA GLU A 108 -6.23 11.52 -16.97
C GLU A 108 -5.07 12.50 -17.21
N HIS A 109 -4.66 13.24 -16.20
CA HIS A 109 -3.48 14.12 -16.22
C HIS A 109 -2.14 13.38 -16.14
N SER A 110 -2.15 12.08 -15.85
CA SER A 110 -0.97 11.26 -15.57
C SER A 110 -0.82 10.16 -16.61
N PRO A 111 -0.08 10.39 -17.72
CA PRO A 111 0.16 9.36 -18.73
C PRO A 111 0.99 8.21 -18.18
N VAL A 112 0.88 7.04 -18.80
CA VAL A 112 1.71 5.87 -18.46
C VAL A 112 3.10 6.04 -19.04
N GLY A 113 4.13 5.86 -18.21
CA GLY A 113 5.53 5.99 -18.59
C GLY A 113 6.47 5.45 -17.51
N ILE A 114 7.76 5.52 -17.78
CA ILE A 114 8.81 5.26 -16.79
C ILE A 114 9.23 6.59 -16.19
N TYR A 115 9.16 6.68 -14.86
CA TYR A 115 9.45 7.90 -14.12
C TYR A 115 10.49 7.64 -13.04
N LYS A 116 11.36 8.63 -12.84
CA LYS A 116 12.32 8.66 -11.73
C LYS A 116 12.00 9.84 -10.82
N THR A 117 12.05 9.60 -9.54
CA THR A 117 11.75 10.59 -8.51
C THR A 117 12.43 10.19 -7.20
N THR A 118 12.10 10.87 -6.13
CA THR A 118 12.51 10.50 -4.76
C THR A 118 11.29 10.30 -3.88
N VAL A 119 11.46 9.59 -2.77
CA VAL A 119 10.42 9.39 -1.77
C VAL A 119 9.89 10.74 -1.28
N THR A 120 10.81 11.67 -0.98
CA THR A 120 10.48 13.05 -0.57
C THR A 120 9.63 13.78 -1.61
N ASN A 121 9.92 13.61 -2.91
CA ASN A 121 9.21 14.29 -3.99
C ASN A 121 7.91 13.58 -4.41
N MET A 122 7.70 12.33 -3.99
CA MET A 122 6.42 11.64 -4.24
C MET A 122 5.28 12.25 -3.43
N ALA A 123 5.56 12.66 -2.19
CA ALA A 123 4.57 13.24 -1.31
C ALA A 123 4.19 14.66 -1.75
N HIS A 124 2.89 14.95 -1.81
CA HIS A 124 2.44 16.33 -2.01
C HIS A 124 2.40 17.07 -0.67
N LYS A 125 2.99 18.26 -0.65
CA LYS A 125 3.08 19.11 0.56
C LYS A 125 1.77 19.90 0.77
N TYR A 126 0.72 19.20 1.20
CA TYR A 126 -0.52 19.86 1.61
C TYR A 126 -0.30 20.69 2.87
N ILE A 127 -0.97 21.84 2.96
CA ILE A 127 -0.91 22.72 4.17
C ILE A 127 -1.24 21.92 5.42
N LYS A 128 -2.31 21.13 5.39
CA LYS A 128 -2.60 20.12 6.39
C LYS A 128 -2.10 18.76 5.87
N PRO A 129 -1.14 18.14 6.55
CA PRO A 129 -0.62 16.82 6.14
C PRO A 129 -1.73 15.79 5.98
N GLN A 130 -1.66 15.02 4.90
CA GLN A 130 -2.60 13.95 4.60
C GLN A 130 -1.96 12.94 3.65
N ASP A 131 -2.61 11.78 3.50
CA ASP A 131 -2.18 10.77 2.53
C ASP A 131 -2.14 11.37 1.12
N SER A 132 -1.04 11.14 0.42
CA SER A 132 -0.78 11.68 -0.91
C SER A 132 0.28 10.84 -1.63
N GLY A 133 0.53 11.13 -2.89
CA GLY A 133 1.65 10.53 -3.62
C GLY A 133 1.35 9.19 -4.26
N ASN A 134 0.10 8.71 -4.27
CA ASN A 134 -0.24 7.46 -4.94
C ASN A 134 0.10 7.49 -6.44
N ARG A 135 0.68 6.40 -6.94
CA ARG A 135 0.90 6.12 -8.36
C ARG A 135 0.09 4.90 -8.75
N GLY A 136 -0.84 5.08 -9.66
CA GLY A 136 -1.74 4.01 -10.14
C GLY A 136 -1.21 3.30 -11.37
N GLU A 137 -1.80 2.15 -11.67
CA GLU A 137 -1.48 1.31 -12.83
C GLU A 137 0.03 1.01 -12.93
N VAL A 138 0.67 0.74 -11.80
CA VAL A 138 2.11 0.46 -11.74
C VAL A 138 2.37 -1.00 -12.11
N ARG A 139 3.30 -1.20 -13.05
CA ARG A 139 3.79 -2.51 -13.52
C ARG A 139 4.95 -2.96 -12.66
N TYR A 140 5.86 -2.04 -12.35
CA TYR A 140 6.90 -2.23 -11.38
C TYR A 140 7.27 -0.90 -10.70
N SER A 141 7.82 -1.00 -9.50
CA SER A 141 8.51 0.08 -8.81
C SER A 141 9.81 -0.42 -8.19
N VAL A 142 10.79 0.44 -8.13
CA VAL A 142 12.12 0.17 -7.55
C VAL A 142 12.41 1.26 -6.54
N VAL A 143 12.84 0.87 -5.35
CA VAL A 143 13.28 1.81 -4.31
C VAL A 143 14.70 1.47 -3.93
N THR A 144 15.63 2.40 -4.10
CA THR A 144 17.06 2.17 -3.88
C THR A 144 17.68 3.25 -3.01
N ASN A 145 18.81 2.92 -2.39
CA ASN A 145 19.71 3.87 -1.76
C ASN A 145 20.64 4.53 -2.80
N GLN A 146 21.58 5.34 -2.34
CA GLN A 146 22.52 6.05 -3.21
C GLN A 146 23.47 5.12 -3.98
N ASN A 147 23.75 3.92 -3.46
CA ASN A 147 24.61 2.92 -4.10
C ASN A 147 23.84 2.04 -5.09
N GLY A 148 22.54 2.23 -5.27
CA GLY A 148 21.71 1.44 -6.15
C GLY A 148 21.15 0.15 -5.53
N ALA A 149 21.54 -0.20 -4.30
CA ALA A 149 20.93 -1.33 -3.59
C ALA A 149 19.50 -1.02 -3.15
N GLY A 150 18.61 -2.02 -3.23
CA GLY A 150 17.23 -1.81 -2.84
C GLY A 150 16.27 -2.96 -3.10
N LEU A 151 15.03 -2.61 -3.32
CA LEU A 151 13.96 -3.56 -3.62
C LEU A 151 13.20 -3.14 -4.88
N ARG A 152 12.89 -4.14 -5.69
CA ARG A 152 11.99 -4.02 -6.84
C ARG A 152 10.68 -4.75 -6.53
N PHE A 153 9.57 -4.10 -6.79
CA PHE A 153 8.22 -4.62 -6.65
C PHE A 153 7.61 -4.78 -8.04
N ASN A 154 7.30 -5.99 -8.45
CA ASN A 154 6.71 -6.28 -9.75
C ASN A 154 5.25 -6.67 -9.57
N ALA A 155 4.35 -6.06 -10.32
CA ALA A 155 2.97 -6.50 -10.42
C ALA A 155 2.90 -7.84 -11.18
N LEU A 156 2.09 -8.78 -10.71
CA LEU A 156 1.97 -10.11 -11.36
C LEU A 156 0.76 -10.19 -12.29
N GLU A 157 -0.44 -10.25 -11.75
CA GLU A 157 -1.65 -10.48 -12.56
C GLU A 157 -2.29 -9.18 -13.05
N LYS A 158 -2.24 -8.16 -12.22
CA LYS A 158 -2.83 -6.85 -12.47
C LYS A 158 -1.87 -5.77 -12.02
N TYR A 159 -2.12 -4.55 -12.49
CA TYR A 159 -1.40 -3.39 -11.98
C TYR A 159 -1.60 -3.25 -10.47
N ILE A 160 -0.57 -2.76 -9.82
CA ILE A 160 -0.61 -2.35 -8.41
C ILE A 160 -0.70 -0.82 -8.34
N ASN A 161 -1.03 -0.32 -7.17
CA ASN A 161 -0.79 1.06 -6.79
C ASN A 161 0.46 1.08 -5.92
N PHE A 162 1.28 2.07 -6.12
CA PHE A 162 2.52 2.25 -5.37
C PHE A 162 2.57 3.63 -4.73
N ASN A 163 3.00 3.67 -3.48
CA ASN A 163 3.30 4.91 -2.77
C ASN A 163 4.54 4.71 -1.91
N ALA A 164 5.33 5.77 -1.76
CA ALA A 164 6.41 5.83 -0.80
C ALA A 164 6.38 7.17 -0.08
N ASN A 165 6.62 7.16 1.24
CA ASN A 165 6.57 8.34 2.10
C ASN A 165 7.50 8.15 3.30
N HIS A 166 7.95 9.25 3.91
CA HIS A 166 8.71 9.22 5.16
C HIS A 166 7.83 9.18 6.41
N PHE A 167 6.51 9.32 6.26
CA PHE A 167 5.56 9.39 7.36
C PHE A 167 4.50 8.32 7.26
N THR A 168 4.10 7.77 8.40
CA THR A 168 2.94 6.88 8.48
C THR A 168 1.64 7.68 8.31
N LEU A 169 0.57 7.01 7.88
CA LEU A 169 -0.75 7.63 7.81
C LEU A 169 -1.21 8.18 9.17
N GLU A 170 -0.79 7.56 10.27
CA GLU A 170 -1.12 8.03 11.62
C GLU A 170 -0.40 9.33 11.97
N GLN A 171 0.89 9.46 11.62
CA GLN A 171 1.65 10.70 11.79
C GLN A 171 1.04 11.82 10.94
N LEU A 172 0.75 11.58 9.67
CA LEU A 172 0.08 12.55 8.79
C LEU A 172 -1.29 12.98 9.34
N LYS A 173 -2.09 12.05 9.86
CA LYS A 173 -3.40 12.33 10.43
C LYS A 173 -3.34 13.18 11.71
N LYS A 174 -2.31 13.00 12.54
CA LYS A 174 -2.12 13.73 13.80
C LYS A 174 -1.60 15.14 13.58
N ALA A 175 -0.79 15.37 12.56
CA ALA A 175 -0.20 16.67 12.26
C ALA A 175 -1.28 17.67 11.82
N GLY A 176 -1.26 18.85 12.40
CA GLY A 176 -2.08 19.99 11.98
C GLY A 176 -1.43 20.77 10.84
N HIS A 177 -0.09 20.85 10.86
CA HIS A 177 0.76 21.53 9.89
C HIS A 177 1.97 20.66 9.54
N ILE A 178 2.71 21.02 8.49
CA ILE A 178 3.90 20.27 8.04
C ILE A 178 4.98 20.28 9.13
N GLU A 179 5.10 21.37 9.87
CA GLU A 179 6.07 21.56 10.95
C GLU A 179 5.80 20.65 12.16
N ASP A 180 4.59 20.08 12.27
CA ASP A 180 4.23 19.14 13.34
C ASP A 180 4.67 17.69 13.00
N LEU A 181 5.17 17.45 11.80
CA LEU A 181 5.66 16.13 11.40
C LEU A 181 7.00 15.87 12.11
N PRO A 182 7.19 14.67 12.69
CA PRO A 182 8.44 14.33 13.36
C PRO A 182 9.58 14.15 12.34
N ASP A 183 10.81 14.25 12.81
CA ASP A 183 11.95 13.74 12.06
C ASP A 183 11.74 12.23 11.84
N CYS A 184 11.98 11.76 10.63
CA CYS A 184 11.77 10.36 10.28
C CYS A 184 13.01 9.77 9.61
N ASP A 185 13.47 8.65 10.13
CA ASP A 185 14.59 7.83 9.62
C ASP A 185 14.11 6.60 8.82
N THR A 186 12.85 6.60 8.42
CA THR A 186 12.18 5.47 7.79
C THR A 186 11.55 5.89 6.46
N THR A 187 11.64 5.02 5.47
CA THR A 187 10.88 5.06 4.23
C THR A 187 9.78 4.01 4.29
N PHE A 188 8.53 4.45 4.29
CA PHE A 188 7.34 3.58 4.23
C PHE A 188 6.94 3.40 2.77
N THR A 189 6.92 2.15 2.29
CA THR A 189 6.42 1.80 0.96
C THR A 189 5.08 1.11 1.08
N ALA A 190 4.13 1.50 0.25
CA ALA A 190 2.82 0.87 0.15
C ALA A 190 2.64 0.24 -1.23
N ILE A 191 2.39 -1.05 -1.26
CA ILE A 191 2.07 -1.84 -2.44
C ILE A 191 0.60 -2.25 -2.31
N ASP A 192 -0.27 -1.50 -2.97
CA ASP A 192 -1.71 -1.70 -2.84
C ASP A 192 -2.29 -2.36 -4.09
N GLY A 193 -3.04 -3.45 -3.89
CA GLY A 193 -3.86 -4.02 -4.95
C GLY A 193 -5.10 -3.17 -5.23
N PHE A 194 -5.56 -2.42 -4.23
CA PHE A 194 -6.78 -1.64 -4.31
C PHE A 194 -6.62 -0.31 -3.56
N VAL A 195 -6.90 0.79 -4.27
CA VAL A 195 -6.99 2.15 -3.71
C VAL A 195 -8.29 2.77 -4.21
N ARG A 196 -9.09 3.30 -3.29
CA ARG A 196 -10.36 3.95 -3.60
C ARG A 196 -10.12 5.28 -4.30
N GLY A 197 -11.03 5.67 -5.20
CA GLY A 197 -11.08 7.01 -5.75
C GLY A 197 -11.30 8.09 -4.67
N THR A 198 -10.85 9.30 -4.95
CA THR A 198 -10.88 10.43 -4.01
C THR A 198 -12.22 11.18 -3.99
N GLY A 199 -12.98 11.12 -5.08
CA GLY A 199 -14.17 11.95 -5.29
C GLY A 199 -13.81 13.31 -5.87
N SER A 200 -14.82 14.16 -6.07
CA SER A 200 -14.66 15.46 -6.71
C SER A 200 -14.34 16.60 -5.75
N GLY A 201 -13.57 16.33 -4.70
CA GLY A 201 -13.09 17.32 -3.74
C GLY A 201 -13.73 17.21 -2.34
N SER A 202 -13.27 18.06 -1.43
CA SER A 202 -13.64 17.99 0.01
C SER A 202 -15.12 18.17 0.29
N CYS A 203 -15.82 18.91 -0.55
CA CYS A 203 -17.26 19.19 -0.46
C CYS A 203 -18.08 18.57 -1.60
N GLY A 204 -17.42 17.81 -2.49
CA GLY A 204 -18.04 17.19 -3.65
C GLY A 204 -18.65 15.82 -3.37
N PRO A 205 -19.30 15.21 -4.36
CA PRO A 205 -19.85 13.88 -4.25
C PRO A 205 -18.77 12.83 -4.01
N ILE A 206 -19.18 11.74 -3.37
CA ILE A 206 -18.32 10.55 -3.24
C ILE A 206 -17.96 10.00 -4.62
N PRO A 207 -16.87 9.22 -4.76
CA PRO A 207 -16.52 8.55 -6.02
C PRO A 207 -17.69 7.75 -6.58
N SER A 208 -17.80 7.66 -7.90
CA SER A 208 -18.77 6.77 -8.53
C SER A 208 -18.50 5.30 -8.16
N ARG A 209 -19.49 4.43 -8.37
CA ARG A 209 -19.41 3.02 -7.92
C ARG A 209 -18.20 2.26 -8.47
N GLU A 210 -17.76 2.58 -9.67
CA GLU A 210 -16.60 1.97 -10.34
C GLU A 210 -15.26 2.29 -9.66
N HIS A 211 -15.18 3.40 -8.91
CA HIS A 211 -14.01 3.84 -8.16
C HIS A 211 -14.06 3.48 -6.67
N LEU A 212 -15.11 2.74 -6.26
CA LEU A 212 -15.23 2.23 -4.90
C LEU A 212 -14.60 0.83 -4.79
N ILE A 213 -13.97 0.55 -3.66
CA ILE A 213 -13.52 -0.80 -3.34
C ILE A 213 -14.63 -1.49 -2.56
N SER A 214 -15.28 -2.47 -3.22
CA SER A 214 -16.32 -3.28 -2.60
C SER A 214 -15.81 -4.68 -2.35
N PHE A 215 -16.06 -5.22 -1.18
CA PHE A 215 -15.70 -6.57 -0.79
C PHE A 215 -16.85 -7.30 -0.12
N GLY A 216 -16.84 -8.63 -0.18
CA GLY A 216 -17.96 -9.45 0.27
C GLY A 216 -17.52 -10.70 1.03
N TYR A 217 -18.51 -11.44 1.52
CA TYR A 217 -18.30 -12.71 2.22
C TYR A 217 -17.76 -13.82 1.31
N PHE A 218 -18.22 -13.86 0.06
CA PHE A 218 -17.93 -14.92 -0.91
C PHE A 218 -17.01 -14.48 -2.04
N LYS A 219 -16.75 -13.17 -2.14
CA LYS A 219 -15.88 -12.58 -3.15
C LYS A 219 -14.78 -11.80 -2.45
N PRO A 220 -13.67 -12.45 -2.08
CA PRO A 220 -12.55 -11.78 -1.47
C PRO A 220 -11.89 -10.82 -2.48
N LEU A 221 -11.26 -9.77 -1.98
CA LEU A 221 -10.27 -9.01 -2.73
C LEU A 221 -8.97 -9.78 -2.73
N CYS A 222 -8.36 -9.96 -3.90
CA CYS A 222 -7.08 -10.64 -4.02
C CYS A 222 -6.16 -9.83 -4.91
N PHE A 223 -4.88 -9.80 -4.56
CA PHE A 223 -3.81 -9.27 -5.41
C PHE A 223 -2.49 -9.97 -5.07
N SER A 224 -1.56 -9.92 -6.00
CA SER A 224 -0.23 -10.49 -5.84
C SER A 224 0.82 -9.61 -6.50
N PHE A 225 2.00 -9.64 -5.93
CA PHE A 225 3.18 -8.96 -6.45
C PHE A 225 4.44 -9.73 -6.06
N GLU A 226 5.52 -9.41 -6.71
CA GLU A 226 6.82 -10.01 -6.46
C GLU A 226 7.79 -8.97 -5.94
N VAL A 227 8.63 -9.35 -5.00
CA VAL A 227 9.72 -8.55 -4.46
C VAL A 227 11.03 -9.18 -4.85
N GLU A 228 11.90 -8.39 -5.48
CA GLU A 228 13.25 -8.79 -5.87
C GLU A 228 14.27 -7.86 -5.21
N PRO A 229 15.37 -8.39 -4.68
CA PRO A 229 16.48 -7.54 -4.27
C PRO A 229 17.15 -6.91 -5.50
N VAL A 230 17.55 -5.66 -5.37
CA VAL A 230 18.41 -4.95 -6.33
C VAL A 230 19.77 -4.83 -5.70
N GLU A 231 20.79 -5.31 -6.40
CA GLU A 231 22.15 -5.32 -5.89
C GLU A 231 22.81 -3.95 -5.99
N ASP A 232 23.80 -3.73 -5.14
CA ASP A 232 24.68 -2.57 -5.12
C ASP A 232 25.52 -2.52 -6.41
N GLN A 233 25.47 -1.41 -7.14
CA GLN A 233 26.21 -1.24 -8.39
C GLN A 233 27.71 -1.08 -8.17
N ASP A 234 28.17 -0.80 -6.94
CA ASP A 234 29.58 -0.60 -6.60
C ASP A 234 30.29 -1.91 -6.19
N LYS A 235 29.65 -3.07 -6.38
CA LYS A 235 30.23 -4.39 -6.03
C LYS A 235 30.79 -5.19 -7.22
N GLU A 236 31.02 -4.55 -8.36
CA GLU A 236 31.80 -5.13 -9.47
C GLU A 236 33.29 -4.81 -9.37
#